data_f780b9feadc9628e64966aa991ee3dcd
#
_entry.id   f780b9feadc9628e64966aa991ee3dcd
#
_cell.length_a   1.000
_cell.length_b   1.000
_cell.length_c   1.000
_cell.angle_alpha   90.00
_cell.angle_beta   90.00
_cell.angle_gamma   90.00
#
_symmetry.space_group_name_H-M   'P 1'
#
loop_
_entity.id
_entity.type
_entity.pdbx_description
1 polymer ?
#
loop_
_entity_poly.entity_id
_entity_poly.type
_entity_poly.pdbx_seq_one_letter_code
_entity_poly.pdbx_strand_id
1 'polypeptide(L)'
;MTLPRQVLPGSSYLITRRCTQRQFLLRPSRVTNQIIQYCLALAAERTGVLLHAVCFMSNHWHGVLTDPDARLPEFLEIFHKLVAKAQNASLGRWENLWSSDKTSAVLLVSENDMLEKMAYTLANPTVAGLVKSPHEWPGVISSRFGEEREVEMPDDFFNHEGALPEALTLKFVRPRILVSLSDAQLQAQLNAAIAKRVKRAREDMTLRGLPFVGRDAVLRQAFSAVPKTPTPRRNPSPRIAAKSTPARVHAIRRMLEFVREYRAVWHDWRNGNRAAVFPLGTYALRIYARVACAPAVPA
;
A
#
# COMPACT_ATOMS: atom_id res chain seq x y z
N MET A 1 24.05 -4.82 -5.70
CA MET A 1 23.08 -3.89 -6.34
C MET A 1 21.67 -4.42 -6.12
N THR A 2 20.75 -3.59 -5.64
CA THR A 2 19.33 -3.98 -5.53
C THR A 2 18.71 -4.06 -6.91
N LEU A 3 17.86 -5.08 -7.14
CA LEU A 3 17.15 -5.23 -8.41
C LEU A 3 16.28 -3.99 -8.68
N PRO A 4 16.34 -3.40 -9.87
CA PRO A 4 15.47 -2.31 -10.25
C PRO A 4 14.02 -2.76 -10.27
N ARG A 5 13.09 -1.85 -10.00
CA ARG A 5 11.66 -2.07 -10.16
C ARG A 5 11.20 -1.31 -11.40
N GLN A 6 10.52 -2.00 -12.28
CA GLN A 6 9.81 -1.37 -13.37
C GLN A 6 8.58 -0.64 -12.83
N VAL A 7 8.39 0.61 -13.20
CA VAL A 7 7.23 1.44 -12.85
C VAL A 7 6.56 1.85 -14.15
N LEU A 8 5.37 1.32 -14.39
CA LEU A 8 4.62 1.54 -15.63
C LEU A 8 3.30 2.23 -15.33
N PRO A 9 2.86 3.16 -16.21
CA PRO A 9 1.54 3.77 -16.06
C PRO A 9 0.43 2.71 -16.14
N GLY A 10 -0.68 2.99 -15.45
CA GLY A 10 -1.84 2.09 -15.39
C GLY A 10 -1.67 0.84 -14.52
N SER A 11 -0.52 0.63 -13.94
CA SER A 11 -0.23 -0.56 -13.12
C SER A 11 -0.91 -0.50 -11.75
N SER A 12 -1.42 -1.65 -11.32
CA SER A 12 -2.07 -1.79 -10.01
C SER A 12 -1.22 -2.63 -9.06
N TYR A 13 -1.22 -2.25 -7.79
CA TYR A 13 -0.34 -2.85 -6.79
C TYR A 13 -1.04 -3.11 -5.46
N LEU A 14 -0.65 -4.21 -4.80
CA LEU A 14 -0.80 -4.35 -3.36
C LEU A 14 0.44 -3.79 -2.68
N ILE A 15 0.27 -2.77 -1.89
CA ILE A 15 1.33 -2.16 -1.07
C ILE A 15 1.27 -2.70 0.34
N THR A 16 2.43 -2.94 0.93
CA THR A 16 2.57 -3.26 2.36
C THR A 16 3.81 -2.58 2.92
N ARG A 17 3.67 -1.90 4.06
CA ARG A 17 4.79 -1.36 4.82
C ARG A 17 4.60 -1.57 6.31
N ARG A 18 5.66 -1.96 7.00
CA ARG A 18 5.67 -2.22 8.44
C ARG A 18 6.34 -1.09 9.22
N CYS A 19 5.90 -0.90 10.44
CA CYS A 19 6.63 -0.09 11.43
C CYS A 19 7.92 -0.78 11.87
N THR A 20 8.87 0.03 12.33
CA THR A 20 10.11 -0.46 12.89
C THR A 20 9.83 -1.42 14.05
N GLN A 21 10.66 -2.47 14.19
CA GLN A 21 10.56 -3.48 15.24
C GLN A 21 9.15 -4.06 15.47
N ARG A 22 8.25 -3.93 14.50
CA ARG A 22 6.83 -4.33 14.60
C ARG A 22 6.04 -3.59 15.70
N GLN A 23 6.55 -2.48 16.22
CA GLN A 23 5.86 -1.69 17.23
C GLN A 23 4.51 -1.15 16.71
N PHE A 24 3.54 -0.97 17.63
CA PHE A 24 2.19 -0.52 17.31
C PHE A 24 2.12 1.00 17.06
N LEU A 25 3.10 1.54 16.36
CA LEU A 25 3.24 2.98 16.10
C LEU A 25 2.10 3.59 15.27
N LEU A 26 1.27 2.75 14.64
CA LEU A 26 0.04 3.14 13.95
C LEU A 26 -1.21 2.68 14.70
N ARG A 27 -1.10 2.40 16.01
CA ARG A 27 -2.25 2.06 16.85
C ARG A 27 -3.38 3.06 16.60
N PRO A 28 -4.62 2.60 16.34
CA PRO A 28 -5.73 3.48 16.09
C PRO A 28 -5.96 4.47 17.24
N SER A 29 -6.08 5.73 16.89
CA SER A 29 -6.53 6.84 17.73
C SER A 29 -7.12 7.92 16.83
N ARG A 30 -7.81 8.90 17.39
CA ARG A 30 -8.31 10.04 16.60
C ARG A 30 -7.18 10.71 15.83
N VAL A 31 -6.09 11.06 16.51
CA VAL A 31 -4.91 11.73 15.92
C VAL A 31 -4.25 10.86 14.86
N THR A 32 -3.95 9.58 15.17
CA THR A 32 -3.34 8.66 14.20
C THR A 32 -4.20 8.50 12.94
N ASN A 33 -5.52 8.35 13.10
CA ASN A 33 -6.43 8.18 11.97
C ASN A 33 -6.50 9.46 11.11
N GLN A 34 -6.53 10.64 11.74
CA GLN A 34 -6.54 11.92 11.04
C GLN A 34 -5.24 12.13 10.25
N ILE A 35 -4.06 11.91 10.88
CA ILE A 35 -2.75 11.96 10.21
C ILE A 35 -2.73 11.06 8.97
N ILE A 36 -3.14 9.79 9.12
CA ILE A 36 -3.13 8.83 8.03
C ILE A 36 -4.04 9.28 6.88
N GLN A 37 -5.27 9.67 7.18
CA GLN A 37 -6.25 10.06 6.16
C GLN A 37 -5.81 11.31 5.41
N TYR A 38 -5.33 12.32 6.11
CA TYR A 38 -4.83 13.54 5.49
C TYR A 38 -3.60 13.27 4.60
N CYS A 39 -2.62 12.52 5.10
CA CYS A 39 -1.43 12.17 4.32
C CYS A 39 -1.75 11.32 3.08
N LEU A 40 -2.74 10.41 3.17
CA LEU A 40 -3.21 9.64 2.02
C LEU A 40 -3.85 10.54 0.96
N ALA A 41 -4.76 11.44 1.38
CA ALA A 41 -5.42 12.38 0.48
C ALA A 41 -4.39 13.27 -0.22
N LEU A 42 -3.46 13.86 0.53
CA LEU A 42 -2.42 14.73 -0.01
C LEU A 42 -1.50 14.02 -0.99
N ALA A 43 -1.06 12.81 -0.66
CA ALA A 43 -0.20 12.04 -1.55
C ALA A 43 -0.94 11.62 -2.84
N ALA A 44 -2.20 11.20 -2.73
CA ALA A 44 -3.04 10.83 -3.87
C ALA A 44 -3.32 12.04 -4.79
N GLU A 45 -3.68 13.18 -4.23
CA GLU A 45 -3.92 14.42 -4.98
C GLU A 45 -2.66 14.87 -5.74
N ARG A 46 -1.50 14.88 -5.08
CA ARG A 46 -0.24 15.32 -5.69
C ARG A 46 0.27 14.42 -6.80
N THR A 47 -0.08 13.14 -6.77
CA THR A 47 0.50 12.14 -7.68
C THR A 47 -0.47 11.54 -8.66
N GLY A 48 -1.77 11.73 -8.46
CA GLY A 48 -2.82 11.09 -9.26
C GLY A 48 -3.00 9.59 -8.99
N VAL A 49 -2.32 9.03 -7.98
CA VAL A 49 -2.48 7.62 -7.62
C VAL A 49 -3.88 7.34 -7.09
N LEU A 50 -4.54 6.34 -7.66
CA LEU A 50 -5.92 5.97 -7.33
C LEU A 50 -5.94 4.96 -6.18
N LEU A 51 -6.70 5.27 -5.14
CA LEU A 51 -6.88 4.42 -3.96
C LEU A 51 -8.14 3.56 -4.14
N HIS A 52 -8.03 2.22 -3.95
CA HIS A 52 -9.17 1.31 -4.09
C HIS A 52 -9.57 0.66 -2.78
N ALA A 53 -8.59 0.17 -2.02
CA ALA A 53 -8.80 -0.41 -0.70
C ALA A 53 -7.58 -0.14 0.18
N VAL A 54 -7.81 0.29 1.41
CA VAL A 54 -6.75 0.48 2.41
C VAL A 54 -7.16 -0.11 3.75
N CYS A 55 -6.18 -0.58 4.50
CA CYS A 55 -6.36 -0.98 5.90
C CYS A 55 -5.07 -0.70 6.67
N PHE A 56 -5.18 0.13 7.70
CA PHE A 56 -4.09 0.45 8.61
C PHE A 56 -4.23 -0.35 9.90
N MET A 57 -3.31 -1.28 10.08
CA MET A 57 -3.17 -2.07 11.30
C MET A 57 -2.27 -1.32 12.29
N SER A 58 -2.21 -1.75 13.55
CA SER A 58 -1.42 -1.04 14.57
C SER A 58 0.09 -0.93 14.23
N ASN A 59 0.65 -1.80 13.38
CA ASN A 59 2.08 -1.85 13.07
C ASN A 59 2.44 -2.00 11.59
N HIS A 60 1.48 -1.94 10.72
CA HIS A 60 1.69 -1.98 9.26
C HIS A 60 0.43 -1.52 8.54
N TRP A 61 0.54 -1.30 7.25
CA TRP A 61 -0.62 -1.02 6.43
C TRP A 61 -0.61 -1.81 5.13
N HIS A 62 -1.79 -2.01 4.59
CA HIS A 62 -2.04 -2.56 3.26
C HIS A 62 -2.84 -1.57 2.44
N GLY A 63 -2.50 -1.44 1.16
CA GLY A 63 -3.26 -0.65 0.21
C GLY A 63 -3.28 -1.30 -1.16
N VAL A 64 -4.44 -1.32 -1.80
CA VAL A 64 -4.60 -1.67 -3.22
C VAL A 64 -4.77 -0.37 -3.98
N LEU A 65 -3.83 -0.08 -4.87
CA LEU A 65 -3.67 1.20 -5.55
C LEU A 65 -3.47 0.98 -7.04
N THR A 66 -3.90 1.93 -7.87
CA THR A 66 -3.50 2.01 -9.29
C THR A 66 -2.69 3.29 -9.51
N ASP A 67 -1.62 3.17 -10.25
CA ASP A 67 -0.69 4.24 -10.62
C ASP A 67 -0.91 4.62 -12.08
N PRO A 68 -1.73 5.64 -12.40
CA PRO A 68 -2.01 6.01 -13.77
C PRO A 68 -0.80 6.52 -14.55
N ASP A 69 0.12 7.24 -13.86
CA ASP A 69 1.14 8.05 -14.48
C ASP A 69 2.58 7.62 -14.13
N ALA A 70 2.76 6.39 -13.63
CA ALA A 70 4.05 5.86 -13.18
C ALA A 70 4.72 6.72 -12.07
N ARG A 71 3.91 7.22 -11.11
CA ARG A 71 4.31 8.06 -9.98
C ARG A 71 4.19 7.38 -8.61
N LEU A 72 3.93 6.07 -8.57
CA LEU A 72 3.83 5.32 -7.32
C LEU A 72 5.02 5.51 -6.36
N PRO A 73 6.29 5.56 -6.81
CA PRO A 73 7.40 5.81 -5.89
C PRO A 73 7.31 7.16 -5.20
N GLU A 74 6.88 8.21 -5.92
CA GLU A 74 6.65 9.55 -5.38
C GLU A 74 5.50 9.57 -4.37
N PHE A 75 4.38 8.92 -4.71
CA PHE A 75 3.27 8.71 -3.77
C PHE A 75 3.75 8.10 -2.45
N LEU A 76 4.49 7.00 -2.55
CA LEU A 76 5.01 6.30 -1.37
C LEU A 76 6.00 7.13 -0.57
N GLU A 77 6.82 7.93 -1.24
CA GLU A 77 7.76 8.85 -0.59
C GLU A 77 7.01 9.94 0.19
N ILE A 78 6.10 10.67 -0.46
CA ILE A 78 5.28 11.71 0.16
C ILE A 78 4.52 11.14 1.35
N PHE A 79 3.75 10.08 1.12
CA PHE A 79 2.89 9.47 2.13
C PHE A 79 3.70 8.98 3.34
N HIS A 80 4.73 8.16 3.11
CA HIS A 80 5.50 7.59 4.23
C HIS A 80 6.30 8.65 4.99
N LYS A 81 6.84 9.65 4.31
CA LYS A 81 7.59 10.75 4.94
C LYS A 81 6.70 11.57 5.84
N LEU A 82 5.52 11.97 5.34
CA LEU A 82 4.60 12.82 6.10
C LEU A 82 4.00 12.07 7.29
N VAL A 83 3.54 10.83 7.10
CA VAL A 83 3.06 9.99 8.20
C VAL A 83 4.15 9.79 9.25
N ALA A 84 5.40 9.52 8.84
CA ALA A 84 6.49 9.32 9.81
C ALA A 84 6.75 10.58 10.64
N LYS A 85 6.77 11.75 10.00
CA LYS A 85 7.00 13.02 10.70
C LYS A 85 5.87 13.36 11.67
N ALA A 86 4.62 13.36 11.18
CA ALA A 86 3.47 13.71 12.00
C ALA A 86 3.22 12.71 13.13
N GLN A 87 3.32 11.41 12.85
CA GLN A 87 3.12 10.36 13.84
C GLN A 87 4.23 10.36 14.91
N ASN A 88 5.48 10.60 14.53
CA ASN A 88 6.56 10.74 15.50
C ASN A 88 6.36 11.99 16.37
N ALA A 89 5.96 13.12 15.80
CA ALA A 89 5.66 14.34 16.55
C ALA A 89 4.53 14.07 17.57
N SER A 90 3.41 13.50 17.15
CA SER A 90 2.28 13.17 18.03
C SER A 90 2.61 12.17 19.15
N LEU A 91 3.63 11.34 18.96
CA LEU A 91 4.10 10.35 19.94
C LEU A 91 5.32 10.83 20.76
N GLY A 92 5.80 12.06 20.55
CA GLY A 92 7.02 12.57 21.18
C GLY A 92 8.27 11.76 20.80
N ARG A 93 8.38 11.30 19.54
CA ARG A 93 9.47 10.46 19.03
C ARG A 93 10.17 11.12 17.85
N TRP A 94 11.44 10.76 17.67
CA TRP A 94 12.28 11.22 16.54
C TRP A 94 13.01 10.10 15.79
N GLU A 95 12.80 8.84 16.17
CA GLU A 95 13.39 7.69 15.49
C GLU A 95 12.58 7.23 14.27
N ASN A 96 13.12 6.25 13.52
CA ASN A 96 12.44 5.70 12.36
C ASN A 96 11.07 5.13 12.73
N LEU A 97 10.02 5.59 12.07
CA LEU A 97 8.68 5.03 12.17
C LEU A 97 8.59 3.70 11.40
N TRP A 98 9.16 3.69 10.19
CA TRP A 98 9.08 2.55 9.28
C TRP A 98 10.28 1.63 9.42
N SER A 99 10.04 0.31 9.21
CA SER A 99 11.10 -0.68 9.08
C SER A 99 12.10 -0.27 8.00
N SER A 100 13.37 -0.63 8.20
CA SER A 100 14.43 -0.48 7.19
C SER A 100 14.18 -1.34 5.93
N ASP A 101 13.32 -2.34 6.02
CA ASP A 101 12.89 -3.12 4.87
C ASP A 101 12.21 -2.23 3.82
N LYS A 102 12.44 -2.56 2.56
CA LYS A 102 11.77 -1.85 1.46
C LYS A 102 10.27 -2.07 1.50
N THR A 103 9.53 -1.04 1.13
CA THR A 103 8.09 -1.17 0.88
C THR A 103 7.83 -2.31 -0.11
N SER A 104 7.01 -3.26 0.28
CA SER A 104 6.52 -4.29 -0.63
C SER A 104 5.47 -3.67 -1.55
N ALA A 105 5.69 -3.77 -2.85
CA ALA A 105 4.71 -3.42 -3.87
C ALA A 105 4.61 -4.61 -4.82
N VAL A 106 3.49 -5.28 -4.78
CA VAL A 106 3.21 -6.51 -5.53
C VAL A 106 2.30 -6.15 -6.69
N LEU A 107 2.78 -6.33 -7.93
CA LEU A 107 2.00 -6.08 -9.14
C LEU A 107 0.81 -7.02 -9.21
N LEU A 108 -0.38 -6.49 -9.44
CA LEU A 108 -1.63 -7.22 -9.65
C LEU A 108 -1.87 -7.34 -11.15
N VAL A 109 -2.05 -8.56 -11.65
CA VAL A 109 -2.04 -8.84 -13.09
C VAL A 109 -3.44 -8.95 -13.68
N SER A 110 -4.42 -9.39 -12.89
CA SER A 110 -5.78 -9.67 -13.37
C SER A 110 -6.86 -9.06 -12.47
N GLU A 111 -8.08 -9.01 -13.01
CA GLU A 111 -9.29 -8.61 -12.26
C GLU A 111 -9.47 -9.45 -10.98
N ASN A 112 -9.29 -10.76 -11.08
CA ASN A 112 -9.39 -11.67 -9.94
C ASN A 112 -8.34 -11.38 -8.88
N ASP A 113 -7.10 -11.06 -9.28
CA ASP A 113 -6.04 -10.72 -8.35
C ASP A 113 -6.35 -9.41 -7.63
N MET A 114 -6.92 -8.43 -8.34
CA MET A 114 -7.38 -7.16 -7.78
C MET A 114 -8.43 -7.39 -6.70
N LEU A 115 -9.53 -8.09 -7.02
CA LEU A 115 -10.61 -8.37 -6.10
C LEU A 115 -10.14 -9.15 -4.86
N GLU A 116 -9.32 -10.18 -5.07
CA GLU A 116 -8.75 -11.00 -3.99
C GLU A 116 -7.85 -10.18 -3.05
N LYS A 117 -7.04 -9.24 -3.57
CA LYS A 117 -6.17 -8.41 -2.74
C LYS A 117 -6.93 -7.29 -2.05
N MET A 118 -8.00 -6.77 -2.63
CA MET A 118 -8.91 -5.86 -1.94
C MET A 118 -9.61 -6.58 -0.78
N ALA A 119 -10.18 -7.76 -1.01
CA ALA A 119 -10.79 -8.56 0.05
C ALA A 119 -9.80 -8.96 1.14
N TYR A 120 -8.56 -9.30 0.77
CA TYR A 120 -7.46 -9.55 1.72
C TYR A 120 -7.19 -8.32 2.58
N THR A 121 -7.06 -7.15 1.97
CA THR A 121 -6.79 -5.88 2.66
C THR A 121 -7.89 -5.56 3.66
N LEU A 122 -9.15 -5.66 3.25
CA LEU A 122 -10.30 -5.28 4.09
C LEU A 122 -10.63 -6.32 5.16
N ALA A 123 -10.35 -7.60 4.95
CA ALA A 123 -10.56 -8.63 5.97
C ALA A 123 -9.41 -8.72 6.99
N ASN A 124 -8.30 -7.99 6.80
CA ASN A 124 -7.07 -8.16 7.57
C ASN A 124 -7.26 -8.04 9.08
N PRO A 125 -8.03 -7.08 9.64
CA PRO A 125 -8.21 -6.98 11.09
C PRO A 125 -8.85 -8.22 11.71
N THR A 126 -9.79 -8.86 11.01
CA THR A 126 -10.42 -10.10 11.48
C THR A 126 -9.50 -11.31 11.28
N VAL A 127 -8.82 -11.40 10.13
CA VAL A 127 -7.86 -12.48 9.87
C VAL A 127 -6.69 -12.46 10.86
N ALA A 128 -6.30 -11.28 11.33
CA ALA A 128 -5.29 -11.11 12.37
C ALA A 128 -5.81 -11.39 13.81
N GLY A 129 -7.07 -11.78 13.99
CA GLY A 129 -7.67 -12.06 15.29
C GLY A 129 -7.92 -10.83 16.16
N LEU A 130 -7.93 -9.62 15.58
CA LEU A 130 -8.06 -8.38 16.34
C LEU A 130 -9.53 -8.03 16.64
N VAL A 131 -10.41 -8.17 15.64
CA VAL A 131 -11.85 -7.89 15.76
C VAL A 131 -12.66 -8.99 15.07
N LYS A 132 -13.91 -9.20 15.52
CA LYS A 132 -14.80 -10.24 14.95
C LYS A 132 -15.27 -9.87 13.53
N SER A 133 -15.34 -8.58 13.23
CA SER A 133 -15.76 -8.05 11.94
C SER A 133 -14.87 -6.88 11.51
N PRO A 134 -14.54 -6.70 10.21
CA PRO A 134 -13.82 -5.52 9.73
C PRO A 134 -14.48 -4.18 10.12
N HIS A 135 -15.81 -4.15 10.26
CA HIS A 135 -16.56 -2.95 10.67
C HIS A 135 -16.28 -2.52 12.11
N GLU A 136 -15.79 -3.44 12.97
CA GLU A 136 -15.39 -3.13 14.35
C GLU A 136 -13.98 -2.54 14.44
N TRP A 137 -13.23 -2.51 13.32
CA TRP A 137 -11.86 -2.02 13.32
C TRP A 137 -11.83 -0.50 13.56
N PRO A 138 -11.15 0.00 14.62
CA PRO A 138 -11.15 1.42 14.95
C PRO A 138 -10.14 2.26 14.16
N GLY A 139 -9.29 1.63 13.35
CA GLY A 139 -8.29 2.28 12.52
C GLY A 139 -8.82 2.65 11.13
N VAL A 140 -7.97 3.29 10.32
CA VAL A 140 -8.34 3.66 8.96
C VAL A 140 -8.51 2.42 8.09
N ILE A 141 -9.71 2.27 7.56
CA ILE A 141 -10.08 1.22 6.60
C ILE A 141 -11.09 1.81 5.62
N SER A 142 -10.97 1.49 4.33
CA SER A 142 -11.98 1.87 3.34
C SER A 142 -13.19 0.92 3.42
N SER A 143 -14.38 1.43 3.14
CA SER A 143 -15.62 0.65 3.29
C SER A 143 -16.27 0.30 1.96
N ARG A 144 -16.30 1.23 1.00
CA ARG A 144 -16.97 1.08 -0.30
C ARG A 144 -16.32 1.92 -1.40
N PHE A 145 -16.60 1.57 -2.65
CA PHE A 145 -16.25 2.41 -3.79
C PHE A 145 -17.10 3.68 -3.83
N GLY A 146 -16.53 4.76 -4.34
CA GLY A 146 -17.17 6.08 -4.36
C GLY A 146 -17.24 6.73 -2.98
N GLU A 147 -16.61 6.16 -1.97
CA GLU A 147 -16.50 6.82 -0.68
C GLU A 147 -15.57 8.02 -0.77
N GLU A 148 -16.07 9.16 -0.34
CA GLU A 148 -15.33 10.40 -0.18
C GLU A 148 -15.41 10.84 1.28
N ARG A 149 -14.29 11.28 1.81
CA ARG A 149 -14.18 11.82 3.18
C ARG A 149 -13.47 13.15 3.11
N GLU A 150 -14.07 14.19 3.62
CA GLU A 150 -13.36 15.42 3.91
C GLU A 150 -12.43 15.18 5.11
N VAL A 151 -11.18 15.56 4.97
CA VAL A 151 -10.13 15.38 5.97
C VAL A 151 -9.39 16.67 6.18
N GLU A 152 -9.41 17.16 7.42
CA GLU A 152 -8.73 18.36 7.85
C GLU A 152 -7.27 18.06 8.15
N MET A 153 -6.42 19.09 8.02
CA MET A 153 -5.03 19.00 8.43
C MET A 153 -4.96 18.74 9.94
N PRO A 154 -4.16 17.78 10.42
CA PRO A 154 -3.99 17.54 11.85
C PRO A 154 -3.36 18.73 12.57
N ASP A 155 -3.83 19.04 13.79
CA ASP A 155 -3.31 20.14 14.61
C ASP A 155 -1.80 19.98 14.89
N ASP A 156 -1.33 18.76 15.07
CA ASP A 156 0.09 18.42 15.30
C ASP A 156 0.93 18.39 14.01
N PHE A 157 0.37 18.84 12.89
CA PHE A 157 1.11 18.87 11.63
C PHE A 157 2.12 20.02 11.65
N PHE A 158 3.38 19.69 11.58
CA PHE A 158 4.56 20.52 11.93
C PHE A 158 4.83 21.72 10.99
N ASN A 159 3.91 22.11 10.14
CA ASN A 159 4.10 23.26 9.25
C ASN A 159 2.76 23.93 8.90
N HIS A 160 2.22 24.67 9.85
CA HIS A 160 1.02 25.49 9.65
C HIS A 160 1.27 26.72 8.74
N GLU A 161 2.54 27.13 8.58
CA GLU A 161 2.93 28.24 7.70
C GLU A 161 3.25 27.81 6.26
N GLY A 162 3.15 26.50 5.97
CA GLY A 162 3.48 25.94 4.65
C GLY A 162 2.29 25.94 3.69
N ALA A 163 2.57 25.73 2.41
CA ALA A 163 1.58 25.60 1.33
C ALA A 163 0.82 24.25 1.35
N LEU A 164 0.40 23.77 2.52
CA LEU A 164 -0.43 22.58 2.65
C LEU A 164 -1.90 22.99 2.78
N PRO A 165 -2.82 22.33 2.05
CA PRO A 165 -4.24 22.60 2.16
C PRO A 165 -4.77 22.33 3.58
N GLU A 166 -5.63 23.20 4.09
CA GLU A 166 -6.28 23.03 5.40
C GLU A 166 -7.22 21.82 5.41
N ALA A 167 -7.87 21.54 4.26
CA ALA A 167 -8.75 20.39 4.08
C ALA A 167 -8.52 19.75 2.71
N LEU A 168 -8.74 18.45 2.63
CA LEU A 168 -8.59 17.62 1.43
C LEU A 168 -9.72 16.60 1.35
N THR A 169 -10.00 16.08 0.16
CA THR A 169 -10.94 14.97 0.00
C THR A 169 -10.19 13.66 -0.23
N LEU A 170 -10.30 12.74 0.73
CA LEU A 170 -9.84 11.36 0.58
C LEU A 170 -10.89 10.56 -0.20
N LYS A 171 -10.50 10.04 -1.38
CA LYS A 171 -11.41 9.31 -2.28
C LYS A 171 -10.98 7.87 -2.46
N PHE A 172 -11.95 6.95 -2.37
CA PHE A 172 -11.75 5.54 -2.71
C PHE A 172 -12.52 5.22 -4.00
N VAL A 173 -11.78 5.00 -5.08
CA VAL A 173 -12.36 4.85 -6.40
C VAL A 173 -12.38 3.39 -6.86
N ARG A 174 -13.28 3.08 -7.75
CA ARG A 174 -13.38 1.79 -8.41
C ARG A 174 -12.13 1.51 -9.25
N PRO A 175 -11.56 0.29 -9.21
CA PRO A 175 -10.49 -0.09 -10.14
C PRO A 175 -10.98 -0.13 -11.59
N ARG A 176 -10.28 0.56 -12.49
CA ARG A 176 -10.64 0.59 -13.90
C ARG A 176 -10.60 -0.77 -14.58
N ILE A 177 -9.73 -1.67 -14.13
CA ILE A 177 -9.63 -3.04 -14.66
C ILE A 177 -10.94 -3.85 -14.46
N LEU A 178 -11.82 -3.46 -13.55
CA LEU A 178 -13.07 -4.16 -13.25
C LEU A 178 -14.28 -3.54 -13.97
N VAL A 179 -14.10 -3.06 -15.19
CA VAL A 179 -15.14 -2.36 -15.96
C VAL A 179 -16.32 -3.25 -16.39
N SER A 180 -16.13 -4.56 -16.47
CA SER A 180 -17.16 -5.52 -16.89
C SER A 180 -18.34 -5.66 -15.91
N LEU A 181 -18.18 -5.20 -14.66
CA LEU A 181 -19.21 -5.30 -13.62
C LEU A 181 -19.87 -3.93 -13.37
N SER A 182 -21.13 -3.90 -12.97
CA SER A 182 -21.72 -2.70 -12.38
C SER A 182 -21.14 -2.46 -10.97
N ASP A 183 -21.30 -1.23 -10.44
CA ASP A 183 -20.81 -0.91 -9.08
C ASP A 183 -21.45 -1.80 -8.01
N ALA A 184 -22.75 -2.08 -8.15
CA ALA A 184 -23.48 -2.98 -7.26
C ALA A 184 -22.96 -4.42 -7.33
N GLN A 185 -22.70 -4.93 -8.53
CA GLN A 185 -22.14 -6.27 -8.74
C GLN A 185 -20.73 -6.37 -8.17
N LEU A 186 -19.88 -5.39 -8.42
CA LEU A 186 -18.52 -5.35 -7.89
C LEU A 186 -18.51 -5.29 -6.37
N GLN A 187 -19.35 -4.44 -5.76
CA GLN A 187 -19.46 -4.33 -4.31
C GLN A 187 -19.99 -5.63 -3.70
N ALA A 188 -20.96 -6.29 -4.34
CA ALA A 188 -21.49 -7.57 -3.89
C ALA A 188 -20.41 -8.67 -3.95
N GLN A 189 -19.62 -8.75 -5.03
CA GLN A 189 -18.53 -9.72 -5.15
C GLN A 189 -17.42 -9.45 -4.11
N LEU A 190 -17.07 -8.19 -3.89
CA LEU A 190 -16.09 -7.82 -2.87
C LEU A 190 -16.59 -8.21 -1.47
N ASN A 191 -17.83 -7.89 -1.14
CA ASN A 191 -18.44 -8.24 0.15
C ASN A 191 -18.48 -9.77 0.36
N ALA A 192 -18.82 -10.54 -0.67
CA ALA A 192 -18.81 -12.01 -0.61
C ALA A 192 -17.39 -12.56 -0.38
N ALA A 193 -16.39 -12.00 -1.05
CA ALA A 193 -14.99 -12.39 -0.87
C ALA A 193 -14.47 -12.04 0.54
N ILE A 194 -14.85 -10.88 1.10
CA ILE A 194 -14.54 -10.49 2.48
C ILE A 194 -15.24 -11.45 3.45
N ALA A 195 -16.54 -11.70 3.29
CA ALA A 195 -17.31 -12.59 4.16
C ALA A 195 -16.72 -13.99 4.22
N LYS A 196 -16.29 -14.55 3.07
CA LYS A 196 -15.61 -15.85 3.01
C LYS A 196 -14.32 -15.87 3.85
N ARG A 197 -13.51 -14.78 3.81
CA ARG A 197 -12.28 -14.67 4.60
C ARG A 197 -12.56 -14.52 6.10
N VAL A 198 -13.55 -13.70 6.43
CA VAL A 198 -14.02 -13.49 7.81
C VAL A 198 -14.54 -14.79 8.41
N LYS A 199 -15.36 -15.55 7.67
CA LYS A 199 -15.88 -16.84 8.11
C LYS A 199 -14.73 -17.80 8.45
N ARG A 200 -13.76 -17.98 7.54
CA ARG A 200 -12.59 -18.83 7.78
C ARG A 200 -11.76 -18.39 8.98
N ALA A 201 -11.56 -17.06 9.15
CA ALA A 201 -10.81 -16.54 10.29
C ALA A 201 -11.53 -16.85 11.62
N ARG A 202 -12.86 -16.71 11.66
CA ARG A 202 -13.66 -17.03 12.86
C ARG A 202 -13.60 -18.53 13.18
N GLU A 203 -13.72 -19.37 12.17
CA GLU A 203 -13.59 -20.84 12.30
C GLU A 203 -12.21 -21.22 12.86
N ASP A 204 -11.12 -20.64 12.31
CA ASP A 204 -9.74 -20.88 12.79
C ASP A 204 -9.57 -20.44 14.25
N MET A 205 -10.07 -19.26 14.62
CA MET A 205 -10.01 -18.76 16.00
C MET A 205 -10.77 -19.68 16.95
N THR A 206 -11.94 -20.16 16.55
CA THR A 206 -12.75 -21.12 17.35
C THR A 206 -12.02 -22.45 17.52
N LEU A 207 -11.49 -23.02 16.43
CA LEU A 207 -10.73 -24.28 16.45
C LEU A 207 -9.49 -24.20 17.35
N ARG A 208 -8.85 -23.04 17.39
CA ARG A 208 -7.66 -22.83 18.23
C ARG A 208 -7.99 -22.41 19.66
N GLY A 209 -9.28 -22.26 20.02
CA GLY A 209 -9.70 -21.80 21.34
C GLY A 209 -9.23 -20.36 21.67
N LEU A 210 -8.99 -19.52 20.65
CA LEU A 210 -8.46 -18.18 20.82
C LEU A 210 -9.57 -17.13 20.75
N PRO A 211 -9.66 -16.19 21.70
CA PRO A 211 -10.58 -15.07 21.59
C PRO A 211 -10.03 -14.00 20.64
N PHE A 212 -10.93 -13.23 20.04
CA PHE A 212 -10.56 -11.97 19.40
C PHE A 212 -10.11 -10.96 20.45
N VAL A 213 -9.11 -10.14 20.11
CA VAL A 213 -8.57 -9.10 21.01
C VAL A 213 -9.66 -8.11 21.43
N GLY A 214 -10.51 -7.71 20.47
CA GLY A 214 -11.58 -6.74 20.67
C GLY A 214 -11.13 -5.29 20.48
N ARG A 215 -12.07 -4.46 20.01
CA ARG A 215 -11.85 -3.04 19.70
C ARG A 215 -11.20 -2.26 20.84
N ASP A 216 -11.77 -2.37 22.04
CA ASP A 216 -11.30 -1.58 23.19
C ASP A 216 -9.89 -1.98 23.63
N ALA A 217 -9.58 -3.27 23.58
CA ALA A 217 -8.25 -3.75 23.89
C ALA A 217 -7.22 -3.26 22.84
N VAL A 218 -7.59 -3.21 21.56
CA VAL A 218 -6.75 -2.62 20.50
C VAL A 218 -6.46 -1.15 20.79
N LEU A 219 -7.47 -0.37 21.18
CA LEU A 219 -7.33 1.06 21.50
C LEU A 219 -6.45 1.31 22.73
N ARG A 220 -6.42 0.37 23.69
CA ARG A 220 -5.60 0.47 24.91
C ARG A 220 -4.17 -0.05 24.76
N GLN A 221 -3.80 -0.68 23.66
CA GLN A 221 -2.42 -1.14 23.45
C GLN A 221 -1.44 0.01 23.53
N ALA A 222 -0.29 -0.19 24.15
CA ALA A 222 0.78 0.80 24.10
C ALA A 222 1.35 0.88 22.68
N PHE A 223 1.71 2.08 22.21
CA PHE A 223 2.33 2.24 20.89
C PHE A 223 3.72 1.58 20.79
N SER A 224 4.42 1.43 21.95
CA SER A 224 5.70 0.71 22.05
C SER A 224 5.54 -0.81 22.08
N ALA A 225 4.32 -1.34 22.28
CA ALA A 225 4.09 -2.78 22.28
C ALA A 225 4.32 -3.41 20.91
N VAL A 226 4.58 -4.71 20.90
CA VAL A 226 4.80 -5.53 19.71
C VAL A 226 3.89 -6.77 19.74
N PRO A 227 3.55 -7.36 18.57
CA PRO A 227 2.81 -8.60 18.54
C PRO A 227 3.56 -9.73 19.23
N LYS A 228 2.84 -10.55 20.02
CA LYS A 228 3.41 -11.73 20.69
C LYS A 228 3.71 -12.88 19.71
N THR A 229 3.12 -12.86 18.52
CA THR A 229 3.35 -13.88 17.50
C THR A 229 4.74 -13.78 16.89
N PRO A 230 5.50 -14.87 16.75
CA PRO A 230 6.82 -14.85 16.13
C PRO A 230 6.71 -14.39 14.66
N THR A 231 7.74 -13.71 14.18
CA THR A 231 7.85 -13.37 12.76
C THR A 231 8.64 -14.46 12.05
N PRO A 232 8.11 -15.06 10.97
CA PRO A 232 8.90 -15.98 10.18
C PRO A 232 10.18 -15.31 9.67
N ARG A 233 11.32 -15.98 9.79
CA ARG A 233 12.62 -15.48 9.28
C ARG A 233 12.60 -15.20 7.78
N ARG A 234 11.79 -15.95 7.01
CA ARG A 234 11.56 -15.69 5.59
C ARG A 234 10.41 -14.73 5.44
N ASN A 235 10.73 -13.53 4.99
CA ASN A 235 9.75 -12.56 4.55
C ASN A 235 9.73 -12.57 3.00
N PRO A 236 8.98 -13.50 2.37
CA PRO A 236 8.87 -13.50 0.92
C PRO A 236 8.24 -12.19 0.50
N SER A 237 8.96 -11.41 -0.29
CA SER A 237 8.44 -10.20 -0.92
C SER A 237 8.17 -10.50 -2.39
N PRO A 238 7.03 -11.15 -2.72
CA PRO A 238 6.68 -11.42 -4.10
C PRO A 238 6.55 -10.08 -4.83
N ARG A 239 7.02 -10.03 -6.08
CA ARG A 239 6.88 -8.82 -6.91
C ARG A 239 5.61 -8.84 -7.74
N ILE A 240 5.03 -10.02 -7.94
CA ILE A 240 3.88 -10.26 -8.79
C ILE A 240 2.92 -11.17 -8.06
N ALA A 241 1.65 -10.82 -8.04
CA ALA A 241 0.55 -11.67 -7.63
C ALA A 241 -0.31 -11.96 -8.85
N ALA A 242 -0.38 -13.24 -9.23
CA ALA A 242 -1.27 -13.72 -10.24
C ALA A 242 -1.73 -15.13 -9.86
N LYS A 243 -3.04 -15.34 -9.81
CA LYS A 243 -3.66 -16.63 -9.57
C LYS A 243 -3.47 -17.56 -10.77
N SER A 244 -3.59 -17.01 -11.98
CA SER A 244 -3.31 -17.72 -13.22
C SER A 244 -1.82 -17.98 -13.37
N THR A 245 -1.43 -19.26 -13.48
CA THR A 245 -0.02 -19.64 -13.70
C THR A 245 0.55 -19.08 -15.02
N PRO A 246 -0.14 -19.14 -16.17
CA PRO A 246 0.34 -18.54 -17.41
C PRO A 246 0.56 -17.02 -17.28
N ALA A 247 -0.41 -16.28 -16.69
CA ALA A 247 -0.28 -14.85 -16.48
C ALA A 247 0.89 -14.51 -15.54
N ARG A 248 1.09 -15.31 -14.50
CA ARG A 248 2.23 -15.14 -13.57
C ARG A 248 3.57 -15.36 -14.27
N VAL A 249 3.69 -16.44 -15.08
CA VAL A 249 4.91 -16.73 -15.84
C VAL A 249 5.21 -15.61 -16.84
N HIS A 250 4.19 -15.13 -17.56
CA HIS A 250 4.35 -14.01 -18.48
C HIS A 250 4.85 -12.74 -17.77
N ALA A 251 4.21 -12.37 -16.68
CA ALA A 251 4.60 -11.19 -15.90
C ALA A 251 6.03 -11.31 -15.31
N ILE A 252 6.42 -12.51 -14.86
CA ILE A 252 7.79 -12.77 -14.39
C ILE A 252 8.80 -12.65 -15.55
N ARG A 253 8.50 -13.17 -16.73
CA ARG A 253 9.38 -13.04 -17.92
C ARG A 253 9.60 -11.57 -18.27
N ARG A 254 8.55 -10.78 -18.39
CA ARG A 254 8.66 -9.33 -18.64
C ARG A 254 9.49 -8.61 -17.58
N MET A 255 9.31 -8.95 -16.31
CA MET A 255 10.13 -8.39 -15.24
C MET A 255 11.61 -8.76 -15.39
N LEU A 256 11.93 -10.00 -15.74
CA LEU A 256 13.31 -10.46 -15.92
C LEU A 256 13.96 -9.82 -17.15
N GLU A 257 13.21 -9.65 -18.24
CA GLU A 257 13.65 -8.92 -19.44
C GLU A 257 14.00 -7.47 -19.10
N PHE A 258 13.10 -6.75 -18.42
CA PHE A 258 13.39 -5.40 -17.96
C PHE A 258 14.65 -5.33 -17.09
N VAL A 259 14.85 -6.27 -16.17
CA VAL A 259 16.04 -6.29 -15.29
C VAL A 259 17.31 -6.53 -16.11
N ARG A 260 17.25 -7.42 -17.11
CA ARG A 260 18.39 -7.72 -17.99
C ARG A 260 18.78 -6.49 -18.82
N GLU A 261 17.81 -5.88 -19.49
CA GLU A 261 18.00 -4.68 -20.30
C GLU A 261 18.50 -3.50 -19.45
N TYR A 262 17.85 -3.25 -18.32
CA TYR A 262 18.30 -2.21 -17.40
C TYR A 262 19.75 -2.37 -16.96
N ARG A 263 20.17 -3.60 -16.64
CA ARG A 263 21.56 -3.88 -16.20
C ARG A 263 22.57 -3.66 -17.33
N ALA A 264 22.26 -4.09 -18.54
CA ALA A 264 23.12 -3.88 -19.71
C ALA A 264 23.34 -2.39 -19.98
N VAL A 265 22.24 -1.62 -20.07
CA VAL A 265 22.29 -0.18 -20.29
C VAL A 265 22.94 0.56 -19.11
N TRP A 266 22.68 0.14 -17.87
CA TRP A 266 23.31 0.74 -16.70
C TRP A 266 24.83 0.56 -16.69
N HIS A 267 25.32 -0.60 -17.10
CA HIS A 267 26.75 -0.87 -17.22
C HIS A 267 27.39 0.03 -18.29
N ASP A 268 26.77 0.13 -19.46
CA ASP A 268 27.21 0.99 -20.55
C ASP A 268 27.23 2.48 -20.16
N TRP A 269 26.14 2.96 -19.56
CA TRP A 269 26.02 4.31 -19.03
C TRP A 269 27.10 4.63 -17.99
N ARG A 270 27.38 3.69 -17.08
CA ARG A 270 28.41 3.84 -16.07
C ARG A 270 29.82 3.89 -16.66
N ASN A 271 30.04 3.22 -17.76
CA ASN A 271 31.33 3.23 -18.50
C ASN A 271 31.51 4.46 -19.42
N GLY A 272 30.61 5.45 -19.34
CA GLY A 272 30.77 6.75 -19.99
C GLY A 272 29.79 7.03 -21.13
N ASN A 273 29.02 6.05 -21.63
CA ASN A 273 28.00 6.28 -22.64
C ASN A 273 26.80 7.02 -22.04
N ARG A 274 26.85 8.34 -21.99
CA ARG A 274 25.77 9.20 -21.46
C ARG A 274 24.55 9.30 -22.37
N ALA A 275 24.64 8.84 -23.61
CA ALA A 275 23.52 8.78 -24.55
C ALA A 275 22.74 7.46 -24.46
N ALA A 276 23.13 6.53 -23.57
CA ALA A 276 22.45 5.25 -23.40
C ALA A 276 20.98 5.44 -23.02
N VAL A 277 20.06 4.75 -23.71
CA VAL A 277 18.61 4.82 -23.50
C VAL A 277 18.17 3.66 -22.63
N PHE A 278 17.63 3.97 -21.45
CA PHE A 278 17.14 2.97 -20.49
C PHE A 278 15.79 2.38 -20.90
N PRO A 279 15.47 1.15 -20.50
CA PRO A 279 14.19 0.55 -20.83
C PRO A 279 13.02 1.30 -20.18
N LEU A 280 11.85 1.20 -20.82
CA LEU A 280 10.60 1.78 -20.32
C LEU A 280 10.30 1.34 -18.88
N GLY A 281 9.91 2.30 -18.03
CA GLY A 281 9.64 2.06 -16.63
C GLY A 281 10.85 2.20 -15.71
N THR A 282 12.00 2.62 -16.22
CA THR A 282 13.12 3.06 -15.38
C THR A 282 12.73 4.35 -14.66
N TYR A 283 12.59 4.30 -13.32
CA TYR A 283 12.11 5.45 -12.55
C TYR A 283 13.25 6.26 -11.92
N ALA A 284 14.01 5.66 -11.00
CA ALA A 284 14.95 6.43 -10.17
C ALA A 284 16.02 7.17 -11.00
N LEU A 285 16.65 6.51 -11.98
CA LEU A 285 17.65 7.18 -12.83
C LEU A 285 17.01 8.24 -13.74
N ARG A 286 15.79 8.03 -14.20
CA ARG A 286 15.05 9.04 -14.98
C ARG A 286 14.82 10.31 -14.15
N ILE A 287 14.39 10.18 -12.89
CA ILE A 287 14.08 11.32 -12.03
C ILE A 287 15.35 12.00 -11.50
N TYR A 288 16.28 11.24 -10.94
CA TYR A 288 17.43 11.80 -10.21
C TYR A 288 18.66 12.04 -11.07
N ALA A 289 18.85 11.23 -12.11
CA ALA A 289 20.00 11.36 -13.04
C ALA A 289 19.61 11.83 -14.45
N ARG A 290 18.30 12.05 -14.70
CA ARG A 290 17.75 12.56 -15.97
C ARG A 290 18.17 11.74 -17.19
N VAL A 291 18.32 10.42 -17.03
CA VAL A 291 18.67 9.54 -18.15
C VAL A 291 17.54 9.46 -19.17
N ALA A 292 17.89 9.27 -20.44
CA ALA A 292 16.93 8.99 -21.49
C ALA A 292 16.31 7.60 -21.28
N CYS A 293 14.99 7.49 -21.49
CA CYS A 293 14.25 6.23 -21.39
C CYS A 293 13.44 6.00 -22.66
N ALA A 294 13.28 4.73 -23.03
CA ALA A 294 12.39 4.35 -24.11
C ALA A 294 10.98 4.90 -23.89
N PRO A 295 10.31 5.42 -24.93
CA PRO A 295 8.95 5.93 -24.83
C PRO A 295 7.95 4.80 -24.53
N ALA A 296 6.80 5.16 -23.93
CA ALA A 296 5.67 4.24 -23.86
C ALA A 296 5.22 3.90 -25.29
N VAL A 297 5.05 2.62 -25.58
CA VAL A 297 4.40 2.20 -26.83
C VAL A 297 2.93 2.61 -26.70
N PRO A 298 2.36 3.36 -27.66
CA PRO A 298 0.92 3.62 -27.66
C PRO A 298 0.16 2.29 -27.66
N ALA A 299 -0.89 2.21 -26.81
CA ALA A 299 -1.75 1.04 -26.71
C ALA A 299 -2.65 0.92 -27.94
#